data_b5344a4181edb6aae210b232cdb72c47
#
_entry.id   b5344a4181edb6aae210b232cdb72c47
#
_cell.length_a   1.000
_cell.length_b   1.000
_cell.length_c   1.000
_cell.angle_alpha   90.00
_cell.angle_beta   90.00
_cell.angle_gamma   90.00
#
_symmetry.space_group_name_H-M   'P 1'
#
loop_
_entity.id
_entity.type
_entity.pdbx_description
1 polymer ?
#
loop_
_entity_poly.entity_id
_entity_poly.type
_entity_poly.pdbx_seq_one_letter_code
_entity_poly.pdbx_strand_id
1 'polypeptide(L)'
;MKPDSFTPFFLPWRARLSSLRRSVSSTASSPPLLHQLQELFGGWLHHHWFSPAEEGPFSRQRDWPLRLTFFSFLAQLLCPGSSCRWAVRQAQTLARLQSRPVPAQDTSAYCQARARLPLQLLRELIQRVGDSLQQRVPERARWCGRVVKVADGTTLTAEDTPANQEVFAQPKSQNPGCGFPLVRLVALFSLASGALLGFATGNYLQSELALATQLWALLEPGDVLLADRYFGCYRVLALVLGCQADLVCRLHASRRADFRYGKWRGSLDRQLIWTRPKQVPTGLSSLEWLALPATLTVRLVRFRVSEKGFRTRRVTLVTTLLDTQKYPVSALAALYRKRWQVELSFRQIKTALAMEHLAVRSPAMIDRSLAMHLLAYQLIRGLMQEAALSWDVPLERISFKGAVDATQHFGQALPRARSQRQRVQLYADLLRILAADKLPERPGRHEPRAVKRRLKAYPRLNCERKKFREVPHRNRRLSARAKARENRGTI
;
A
#
# COMPACT_ATOMS: atom_id res chain seq x y z
N MET A 1 30.00 27.10 -19.68
CA MET A 1 30.31 26.48 -18.39
C MET A 1 29.51 25.17 -18.31
N LYS A 2 30.20 24.04 -18.38
CA LYS A 2 29.62 22.71 -18.22
C LYS A 2 29.39 22.46 -16.71
N PRO A 3 28.25 21.93 -16.26
CA PRO A 3 28.12 21.54 -14.86
C PRO A 3 28.88 20.23 -14.63
N ASP A 4 29.72 20.24 -13.60
CA ASP A 4 30.51 19.11 -13.15
C ASP A 4 29.62 17.91 -12.79
N SER A 5 29.89 16.79 -13.47
CA SER A 5 29.27 15.51 -13.16
C SER A 5 29.92 14.91 -11.92
N PHE A 6 29.34 15.19 -10.75
CA PHE A 6 29.68 14.50 -9.51
C PHE A 6 28.94 13.17 -9.44
N THR A 7 29.63 12.09 -9.78
CA THR A 7 29.27 10.73 -9.38
C THR A 7 30.30 10.22 -8.37
N PRO A 8 30.04 10.32 -7.04
CA PRO A 8 31.02 9.96 -6.01
C PRO A 8 31.23 8.45 -5.80
N PHE A 9 30.61 7.58 -6.60
CA PHE A 9 30.56 6.14 -6.31
C PHE A 9 31.36 5.21 -7.21
N PHE A 10 32.03 5.70 -8.23
CA PHE A 10 32.90 4.87 -9.06
C PHE A 10 34.37 5.20 -8.87
N LEU A 11 34.94 4.73 -7.74
CA LEU A 11 36.37 4.53 -7.68
C LEU A 11 36.74 3.43 -8.68
N PRO A 12 37.83 3.62 -9.49
CA PRO A 12 38.27 2.63 -10.47
C PRO A 12 38.49 1.26 -9.79
N TRP A 13 38.02 0.21 -10.42
CA TRP A 13 38.08 -1.19 -9.95
C TRP A 13 39.48 -1.60 -9.40
N ARG A 14 40.55 -1.07 -9.94
CA ARG A 14 41.93 -1.34 -9.51
C ARG A 14 42.28 -0.75 -8.13
N ALA A 15 41.72 0.38 -7.77
CA ALA A 15 41.92 0.99 -6.43
C ALA A 15 41.20 0.18 -5.32
N ARG A 16 40.07 -0.49 -5.64
CA ARG A 16 39.38 -1.39 -4.72
C ARG A 16 40.15 -2.65 -4.37
N LEU A 17 40.89 -3.23 -5.35
CA LEU A 17 41.70 -4.44 -5.10
C LEU A 17 42.92 -4.18 -4.23
N SER A 18 43.52 -2.99 -4.31
CA SER A 18 44.66 -2.62 -3.45
C SER A 18 44.22 -2.27 -2.02
N SER A 19 43.05 -1.70 -1.82
CA SER A 19 42.47 -1.45 -0.47
C SER A 19 42.00 -2.73 0.21
N LEU A 20 41.46 -3.69 -0.54
CA LEU A 20 41.05 -5.01 -0.02
C LEU A 20 42.25 -5.85 0.47
N ARG A 21 43.43 -5.72 -0.13
CA ARG A 21 44.64 -6.44 0.34
C ARG A 21 45.25 -5.89 1.62
N ARG A 22 44.99 -4.64 2.02
CA ARG A 22 45.49 -4.06 3.28
C ARG A 22 44.53 -4.16 4.47
N SER A 23 43.31 -4.62 4.28
CA SER A 23 42.29 -4.75 5.34
C SER A 23 42.02 -6.18 5.82
N VAL A 24 42.91 -7.13 5.52
CA VAL A 24 42.78 -8.53 5.94
C VAL A 24 43.09 -8.78 7.43
N SER A 25 43.34 -7.74 8.21
CA SER A 25 43.58 -7.92 9.68
C SER A 25 42.48 -7.36 10.58
N SER A 26 41.31 -6.94 10.06
CA SER A 26 40.11 -6.79 10.90
C SER A 26 38.89 -7.30 10.12
N THR A 27 38.45 -8.49 10.43
CA THR A 27 37.19 -9.10 10.00
C THR A 27 35.99 -8.39 10.62
N ALA A 28 35.82 -7.11 10.33
CA ALA A 28 34.57 -6.44 10.61
C ALA A 28 33.54 -6.88 9.57
N SER A 29 32.89 -8.03 9.81
CA SER A 29 31.75 -8.47 9.02
C SER A 29 30.69 -7.38 9.04
N SER A 30 30.08 -7.13 7.89
CA SER A 30 28.98 -6.15 7.78
C SER A 30 27.87 -6.50 8.76
N PRO A 31 27.41 -5.56 9.60
CA PRO A 31 26.29 -5.84 10.49
C PRO A 31 25.07 -6.25 9.65
N PRO A 32 24.29 -7.24 10.10
CA PRO A 32 23.13 -7.71 9.36
C PRO A 32 22.08 -6.61 9.20
N LEU A 33 21.31 -6.67 8.13
CA LEU A 33 20.23 -5.74 7.80
C LEU A 33 19.28 -5.45 8.98
N LEU A 34 19.09 -6.42 9.84
CA LEU A 34 18.30 -6.31 11.08
C LEU A 34 18.73 -5.19 12.02
N HIS A 35 20.03 -5.07 12.30
CA HIS A 35 20.57 -4.01 13.17
C HIS A 35 20.42 -2.65 12.50
N GLN A 36 20.56 -2.61 11.20
CA GLN A 36 20.44 -1.42 10.37
C GLN A 36 19.04 -0.83 10.39
N LEU A 37 18.02 -1.66 10.27
CA LEU A 37 16.62 -1.22 10.32
C LEU A 37 16.24 -0.71 11.71
N GLN A 38 16.81 -1.28 12.77
CA GLN A 38 16.62 -0.81 14.14
C GLN A 38 17.17 0.59 14.36
N GLU A 39 18.31 0.91 13.78
CA GLU A 39 18.90 2.26 13.86
C GLU A 39 18.14 3.24 12.96
N LEU A 40 17.85 2.84 11.73
CA LEU A 40 17.21 3.71 10.75
C LEU A 40 15.79 4.13 11.16
N PHE A 41 15.02 3.21 11.71
CA PHE A 41 13.63 3.44 12.09
C PHE A 41 13.40 3.68 13.58
N GLY A 42 14.48 3.81 14.37
CA GLY A 42 14.41 4.01 15.83
C GLY A 42 13.63 5.25 16.25
N GLY A 43 13.59 6.29 15.42
CA GLY A 43 12.78 7.49 15.65
C GLY A 43 11.27 7.26 15.59
N TRP A 44 10.81 6.21 14.87
CA TRP A 44 9.41 5.82 14.80
C TRP A 44 9.11 4.55 15.59
N LEU A 45 10.10 3.65 15.74
CA LEU A 45 9.97 2.34 16.38
C LEU A 45 10.76 2.33 17.69
N HIS A 46 10.22 2.96 18.73
CA HIS A 46 10.87 3.06 20.04
C HIS A 46 11.07 1.71 20.70
N HIS A 47 12.17 1.58 21.44
CA HIS A 47 12.60 0.33 22.11
C HIS A 47 11.56 -0.25 23.06
N HIS A 48 10.85 0.59 23.80
CA HIS A 48 9.90 0.14 24.82
C HIS A 48 8.72 -0.68 24.24
N TRP A 49 8.40 -0.53 22.96
CA TRP A 49 7.32 -1.32 22.32
C TRP A 49 7.70 -2.78 22.07
N PHE A 50 8.96 -3.11 22.18
CA PHE A 50 9.49 -4.44 21.99
C PHE A 50 10.00 -5.07 23.30
N SER A 51 9.60 -4.51 24.46
CA SER A 51 9.86 -5.12 25.76
C SER A 51 9.16 -6.47 25.86
N PRO A 52 9.75 -7.43 26.54
CA PRO A 52 9.09 -8.72 26.78
C PRO A 52 7.73 -8.49 27.46
N ALA A 53 6.72 -9.22 27.04
CA ALA A 53 5.45 -9.26 27.74
C ALA A 53 5.61 -10.01 29.07
N GLU A 54 4.88 -9.60 30.10
CA GLU A 54 4.88 -10.30 31.39
C GLU A 54 4.26 -11.67 31.25
N GLU A 55 3.19 -11.78 30.45
CA GLU A 55 2.50 -13.02 30.17
C GLU A 55 2.20 -13.22 28.68
N GLY A 56 1.87 -14.44 28.29
CA GLY A 56 1.41 -14.77 26.94
C GLY A 56 2.54 -14.91 25.91
N PRO A 57 2.26 -14.64 24.63
CA PRO A 57 3.25 -14.72 23.56
C PRO A 57 4.43 -13.79 23.81
N PHE A 58 5.65 -14.31 23.69
CA PHE A 58 6.91 -13.59 23.92
C PHE A 58 7.24 -13.22 25.39
N SER A 59 6.54 -13.75 26.38
CA SER A 59 6.92 -13.63 27.80
C SER A 59 8.19 -14.43 28.15
N ARG A 60 8.45 -15.52 27.43
CA ARG A 60 9.66 -16.38 27.66
C ARG A 60 10.76 -15.99 26.68
N GLN A 61 11.98 -15.91 27.19
CA GLN A 61 13.18 -15.80 26.34
C GLN A 61 13.37 -17.09 25.54
N ARG A 62 13.19 -16.98 24.23
CA ARG A 62 13.40 -18.05 23.24
C ARG A 62 14.33 -17.54 22.15
N ASP A 63 14.75 -18.42 21.24
CA ASP A 63 15.58 -18.04 20.06
C ASP A 63 15.04 -16.90 19.23
N TRP A 64 13.71 -16.71 19.24
CA TRP A 64 13.00 -15.69 18.49
C TRP A 64 12.19 -14.75 19.40
N PRO A 65 12.85 -13.83 20.14
CA PRO A 65 12.16 -12.80 20.92
C PRO A 65 11.40 -11.83 20.01
N LEU A 66 10.44 -11.09 20.58
CA LEU A 66 9.55 -10.17 19.84
C LEU A 66 10.31 -9.24 18.89
N ARG A 67 11.33 -8.55 19.42
CA ARG A 67 12.14 -7.60 18.65
C ARG A 67 12.86 -8.25 17.46
N LEU A 68 13.53 -9.37 17.69
CA LEU A 68 14.23 -10.08 16.61
C LEU A 68 13.24 -10.55 15.54
N THR A 69 12.11 -11.12 15.94
CA THR A 69 11.06 -11.60 15.05
C THR A 69 10.50 -10.47 14.20
N PHE A 70 10.16 -9.34 14.83
CA PHE A 70 9.61 -8.17 14.16
C PHE A 70 10.56 -7.60 13.09
N PHE A 71 11.81 -7.30 13.47
CA PHE A 71 12.78 -6.73 12.52
C PHE A 71 13.21 -7.72 11.44
N SER A 72 13.27 -9.03 11.74
CA SER A 72 13.50 -10.06 10.73
C SER A 72 12.37 -10.10 9.70
N PHE A 73 11.13 -9.95 10.15
CA PHE A 73 9.97 -9.91 9.26
C PHE A 73 9.95 -8.61 8.43
N LEU A 74 10.21 -7.47 9.06
CA LEU A 74 10.34 -6.18 8.34
C LEU A 74 11.45 -6.23 7.28
N ALA A 75 12.62 -6.75 7.63
CA ALA A 75 13.74 -6.93 6.71
C ALA A 75 13.35 -7.82 5.52
N GLN A 76 12.62 -8.92 5.78
CA GLN A 76 12.14 -9.83 4.75
C GLN A 76 11.22 -9.11 3.74
N LEU A 77 10.34 -8.23 4.19
CA LEU A 77 9.42 -7.48 3.33
C LEU A 77 10.12 -6.35 2.54
N LEU A 78 11.09 -5.70 3.16
CA LEU A 78 11.90 -4.69 2.48
C LEU A 78 12.86 -5.27 1.45
N CYS A 79 13.10 -6.60 1.48
CA CYS A 79 13.85 -7.36 0.47
C CYS A 79 12.91 -8.30 -0.31
N PRO A 80 12.12 -7.80 -1.28
CA PRO A 80 11.16 -8.61 -2.01
C PRO A 80 11.79 -9.86 -2.64
N GLY A 81 11.11 -11.00 -2.54
CA GLY A 81 11.61 -12.29 -2.99
C GLY A 81 12.46 -13.05 -1.98
N SER A 82 12.76 -12.45 -0.82
CA SER A 82 13.49 -13.16 0.24
C SER A 82 12.62 -14.23 0.93
N SER A 83 13.24 -15.39 1.22
CA SER A 83 12.57 -16.50 1.88
C SER A 83 12.65 -16.42 3.41
N CYS A 84 11.86 -17.24 4.12
CA CYS A 84 12.03 -17.41 5.57
C CYS A 84 13.44 -17.88 5.94
N ARG A 85 14.06 -18.70 5.09
CA ARG A 85 15.45 -19.15 5.28
C ARG A 85 16.43 -17.97 5.22
N TRP A 86 16.22 -17.03 4.32
CA TRP A 86 17.03 -15.81 4.26
C TRP A 86 16.93 -15.01 5.57
N ALA A 87 15.72 -14.82 6.13
CA ALA A 87 15.54 -14.13 7.41
C ALA A 87 16.25 -14.86 8.57
N VAL A 88 16.17 -16.19 8.60
CA VAL A 88 16.91 -17.01 9.60
C VAL A 88 18.42 -16.79 9.45
N ARG A 89 18.97 -16.77 8.23
CA ARG A 89 20.40 -16.50 8.01
C ARG A 89 20.82 -15.11 8.48
N GLN A 90 20.00 -14.10 8.26
CA GLN A 90 20.25 -12.74 8.78
C GLN A 90 20.30 -12.73 10.32
N ALA A 91 19.36 -13.43 10.97
CA ALA A 91 19.34 -13.55 12.45
C ALA A 91 20.56 -14.33 12.98
N GLN A 92 20.97 -15.40 12.31
CA GLN A 92 22.16 -16.17 12.67
C GLN A 92 23.44 -15.34 12.58
N THR A 93 23.58 -14.54 11.51
CA THR A 93 24.73 -13.64 11.36
C THR A 93 24.74 -12.57 12.47
N LEU A 94 23.57 -11.99 12.79
CA LEU A 94 23.45 -11.02 13.89
C LEU A 94 23.84 -11.64 15.25
N ALA A 95 23.34 -12.85 15.53
CA ALA A 95 23.64 -13.55 16.78
C ALA A 95 25.16 -13.81 16.95
N ARG A 96 25.85 -14.24 15.87
CA ARG A 96 27.30 -14.41 15.87
C ARG A 96 28.05 -13.11 16.12
N LEU A 97 27.66 -12.01 15.48
CA LEU A 97 28.28 -10.72 15.70
C LEU A 97 28.10 -10.18 17.12
N GLN A 98 27.01 -10.57 17.78
CA GLN A 98 26.70 -10.17 19.16
C GLN A 98 27.15 -11.20 20.21
N SER A 99 27.88 -12.24 19.80
CA SER A 99 28.28 -13.35 20.67
C SER A 99 27.12 -13.96 21.46
N ARG A 100 25.95 -14.07 20.81
CA ARG A 100 24.73 -14.66 21.36
C ARG A 100 24.51 -16.06 20.81
N PRO A 101 23.70 -16.91 21.49
CA PRO A 101 23.27 -18.17 20.94
C PRO A 101 22.66 -18.01 19.54
N VAL A 102 23.08 -18.89 18.63
CA VAL A 102 22.68 -18.82 17.22
C VAL A 102 21.38 -19.61 17.04
N PRO A 103 20.31 -19.00 16.48
CA PRO A 103 19.08 -19.70 16.21
C PRO A 103 19.29 -20.92 15.31
N ALA A 104 18.46 -21.95 15.47
CA ALA A 104 18.50 -23.17 14.66
C ALA A 104 18.35 -22.84 13.14
N GLN A 105 18.87 -23.73 12.31
CA GLN A 105 18.83 -23.56 10.84
C GLN A 105 17.45 -23.72 10.24
N ASP A 106 16.56 -24.41 10.95
CA ASP A 106 15.18 -24.63 10.55
C ASP A 106 14.35 -23.33 10.57
N THR A 107 13.46 -23.22 9.63
CA THR A 107 12.58 -22.06 9.51
C THR A 107 11.32 -22.14 10.36
N SER A 108 11.04 -23.30 10.96
CA SER A 108 9.82 -23.57 11.71
C SER A 108 9.67 -22.64 12.91
N ALA A 109 10.73 -22.49 13.72
CA ALA A 109 10.74 -21.61 14.88
C ALA A 109 10.48 -20.14 14.51
N TYR A 110 11.08 -19.65 13.42
CA TYR A 110 10.81 -18.32 12.88
C TYR A 110 9.38 -18.16 12.38
N CYS A 111 8.86 -19.13 11.63
CA CYS A 111 7.49 -19.09 11.12
C CYS A 111 6.47 -19.08 12.28
N GLN A 112 6.68 -19.89 13.32
CA GLN A 112 5.88 -19.89 14.54
C GLN A 112 5.96 -18.55 15.29
N ALA A 113 7.15 -17.97 15.40
CA ALA A 113 7.34 -16.68 16.05
C ALA A 113 6.58 -15.56 15.28
N ARG A 114 6.66 -15.52 13.95
CA ARG A 114 5.85 -14.58 13.13
C ARG A 114 4.35 -14.76 13.37
N ALA A 115 3.88 -16.01 13.46
CA ALA A 115 2.47 -16.28 13.70
C ALA A 115 1.99 -15.83 15.09
N ARG A 116 2.90 -15.68 16.04
CA ARG A 116 2.61 -15.17 17.40
C ARG A 116 2.73 -13.65 17.53
N LEU A 117 3.27 -12.92 16.52
CA LEU A 117 3.39 -11.46 16.60
C LEU A 117 2.03 -10.83 16.98
N PRO A 118 1.98 -9.96 18.00
CA PRO A 118 0.73 -9.34 18.42
C PRO A 118 0.20 -8.45 17.30
N LEU A 119 -0.96 -8.80 16.75
CA LEU A 119 -1.57 -8.02 15.65
C LEU A 119 -1.94 -6.60 16.10
N GLN A 120 -2.36 -6.47 17.37
CA GLN A 120 -2.69 -5.18 17.95
C GLN A 120 -1.47 -4.24 17.98
N LEU A 121 -0.30 -4.73 18.38
CA LEU A 121 0.95 -3.96 18.32
C LEU A 121 1.24 -3.46 16.90
N LEU A 122 1.08 -4.32 15.88
CA LEU A 122 1.30 -3.91 14.50
C LEU A 122 0.33 -2.81 14.06
N ARG A 123 -0.94 -2.89 14.44
CA ARG A 123 -1.95 -1.87 14.16
C ARG A 123 -1.65 -0.54 14.86
N GLU A 124 -1.25 -0.60 16.12
CA GLU A 124 -0.83 0.59 16.88
C GLU A 124 0.39 1.26 16.28
N LEU A 125 1.40 0.50 15.85
CA LEU A 125 2.58 1.03 15.17
C LEU A 125 2.20 1.71 13.84
N ILE A 126 1.32 1.10 13.03
CA ILE A 126 0.82 1.71 11.80
C ILE A 126 0.14 3.04 12.10
N GLN A 127 -0.74 3.06 13.09
CA GLN A 127 -1.47 4.29 13.46
C GLN A 127 -0.52 5.38 13.92
N ARG A 128 0.37 5.09 14.87
CA ARG A 128 1.33 6.06 15.43
C ARG A 128 2.27 6.63 14.37
N VAL A 129 2.80 5.79 13.49
CA VAL A 129 3.62 6.28 12.37
C VAL A 129 2.78 7.14 11.44
N GLY A 130 1.56 6.73 11.11
CA GLY A 130 0.62 7.51 10.29
C GLY A 130 0.32 8.88 10.87
N ASP A 131 0.01 8.95 12.16
CA ASP A 131 -0.26 10.20 12.88
C ASP A 131 0.97 11.12 12.88
N SER A 132 2.17 10.57 13.14
CA SER A 132 3.42 11.33 13.07
C SER A 132 3.65 11.93 11.69
N LEU A 133 3.38 11.18 10.62
CA LEU A 133 3.50 11.68 9.24
C LEU A 133 2.44 12.75 8.94
N GLN A 134 1.23 12.60 9.46
CA GLN A 134 0.15 13.57 9.28
C GLN A 134 0.45 14.88 10.01
N GLN A 135 0.97 14.84 11.23
CA GLN A 135 1.36 16.01 12.02
C GLN A 135 2.46 16.84 11.34
N ARG A 136 3.33 16.21 10.56
CA ARG A 136 4.41 16.89 9.82
C ARG A 136 3.96 17.51 8.50
N VAL A 137 2.68 17.39 8.12
CA VAL A 137 2.15 18.01 6.90
C VAL A 137 2.11 19.52 7.07
N PRO A 138 2.86 20.31 6.27
CA PRO A 138 2.85 21.76 6.38
C PRO A 138 1.51 22.33 5.93
N GLU A 139 1.11 23.48 6.47
CA GLU A 139 -0.17 24.11 6.14
C GLU A 139 -0.33 24.41 4.64
N ARG A 140 0.76 24.79 3.98
CA ARG A 140 0.80 25.02 2.52
C ARG A 140 0.42 23.77 1.69
N ALA A 141 0.52 22.57 2.27
CA ALA A 141 0.11 21.32 1.60
C ALA A 141 -1.36 20.96 1.85
N ARG A 142 -2.09 21.72 2.70
CA ARG A 142 -3.52 21.58 2.92
C ARG A 142 -4.29 22.17 1.73
N TRP A 143 -5.34 21.49 1.31
CA TRP A 143 -6.19 21.98 0.23
C TRP A 143 -7.23 22.97 0.74
N CYS A 144 -7.19 24.23 0.30
CA CYS A 144 -8.04 25.31 0.81
C CYS A 144 -8.04 25.39 2.36
N GLY A 145 -6.87 25.16 3.00
CA GLY A 145 -6.71 25.14 4.44
C GLY A 145 -7.22 23.86 5.14
N ARG A 146 -7.65 22.84 4.38
CA ARG A 146 -8.26 21.61 4.91
C ARG A 146 -7.40 20.38 4.66
N VAL A 147 -7.50 19.40 5.54
CA VAL A 147 -6.90 18.09 5.35
C VAL A 147 -7.76 17.29 4.37
N VAL A 148 -7.12 16.68 3.39
CA VAL A 148 -7.80 15.78 2.44
C VAL A 148 -7.38 14.34 2.73
N LYS A 149 -8.37 13.50 2.99
CA LYS A 149 -8.20 12.05 3.16
C LYS A 149 -8.77 11.33 1.93
N VAL A 150 -8.09 10.31 1.45
CA VAL A 150 -8.49 9.58 0.23
C VAL A 150 -8.80 8.14 0.59
N ALA A 151 -10.01 7.69 0.27
CA ALA A 151 -10.42 6.30 0.45
C ALA A 151 -10.48 5.57 -0.89
N ASP A 152 -9.95 4.36 -0.92
CA ASP A 152 -10.06 3.46 -2.07
C ASP A 152 -9.87 2.00 -1.62
N GLY A 153 -10.31 1.06 -2.45
CA GLY A 153 -10.22 -0.36 -2.18
C GLY A 153 -9.34 -1.10 -3.18
N THR A 154 -8.82 -2.23 -2.74
CA THR A 154 -8.06 -3.15 -3.60
C THR A 154 -8.28 -4.60 -3.17
N THR A 155 -7.93 -5.55 -4.03
CA THR A 155 -7.94 -6.98 -3.71
C THR A 155 -6.54 -7.55 -3.79
N LEU A 156 -6.24 -8.48 -2.90
CA LEU A 156 -4.99 -9.23 -2.81
C LEU A 156 -5.31 -10.71 -2.96
N THR A 157 -4.39 -11.47 -3.52
CA THR A 157 -4.50 -12.93 -3.55
C THR A 157 -3.78 -13.54 -2.36
N ALA A 158 -4.33 -14.61 -1.81
CA ALA A 158 -3.68 -15.40 -0.77
C ALA A 158 -3.37 -16.81 -1.29
N GLU A 159 -2.50 -17.54 -0.58
CA GLU A 159 -2.21 -18.95 -0.86
C GLU A 159 -3.48 -19.80 -0.85
N ASP A 160 -3.58 -20.71 -1.81
CA ASP A 160 -4.67 -21.64 -1.95
C ASP A 160 -4.56 -22.77 -0.94
N THR A 161 -5.04 -22.51 0.27
CA THR A 161 -5.15 -23.49 1.36
C THR A 161 -6.58 -23.62 1.84
N PRO A 162 -7.02 -24.77 2.37
CA PRO A 162 -8.36 -24.92 2.91
C PRO A 162 -8.74 -23.84 3.92
N ALA A 163 -7.83 -23.53 4.87
CA ALA A 163 -8.07 -22.50 5.88
C ALA A 163 -8.25 -21.08 5.28
N ASN A 164 -7.48 -20.74 4.25
CA ASN A 164 -7.63 -19.44 3.58
C ASN A 164 -8.90 -19.39 2.73
N GLN A 165 -9.29 -20.49 2.06
CA GLN A 165 -10.52 -20.58 1.27
C GLN A 165 -11.77 -20.46 2.15
N GLU A 166 -11.74 -20.98 3.36
CA GLU A 166 -12.84 -20.90 4.31
C GLU A 166 -13.15 -19.43 4.71
N VAL A 167 -12.13 -18.63 4.96
CA VAL A 167 -12.28 -17.23 5.40
C VAL A 167 -12.33 -16.25 4.21
N PHE A 168 -11.46 -16.46 3.22
CA PHE A 168 -11.29 -15.58 2.06
C PHE A 168 -11.63 -16.34 0.78
N ALA A 169 -12.90 -16.56 0.54
CA ALA A 169 -13.36 -17.36 -0.60
C ALA A 169 -12.83 -16.86 -1.96
N GLN A 170 -12.68 -17.78 -2.91
CA GLN A 170 -12.42 -17.46 -4.31
C GLN A 170 -13.61 -16.74 -4.99
N PRO A 171 -13.40 -16.04 -6.13
CA PRO A 171 -14.50 -15.43 -6.89
C PRO A 171 -15.53 -16.46 -7.36
N LYS A 172 -16.82 -16.14 -7.20
CA LYS A 172 -17.94 -17.01 -7.67
C LYS A 172 -17.96 -17.22 -9.20
N SER A 173 -17.27 -16.36 -9.95
CA SER A 173 -17.15 -16.50 -11.42
C SER A 173 -16.17 -17.59 -11.86
N GLN A 174 -15.45 -18.20 -10.93
CA GLN A 174 -14.51 -19.28 -11.19
C GLN A 174 -15.08 -20.61 -10.67
N ASN A 175 -14.80 -21.71 -11.39
CA ASN A 175 -15.21 -23.03 -10.93
C ASN A 175 -14.58 -23.35 -9.56
N PRO A 176 -15.27 -24.06 -8.67
CA PRO A 176 -14.74 -24.46 -7.37
C PRO A 176 -13.36 -25.12 -7.48
N GLY A 177 -12.45 -24.74 -6.61
CA GLY A 177 -11.06 -25.23 -6.58
C GLY A 177 -10.14 -24.69 -7.69
N CYS A 178 -10.62 -23.71 -8.51
CA CYS A 178 -9.82 -23.12 -9.59
C CYS A 178 -9.31 -21.71 -9.31
N GLY A 179 -9.80 -21.09 -8.25
CA GLY A 179 -9.47 -19.72 -7.87
C GLY A 179 -8.65 -19.64 -6.61
N PHE A 180 -7.87 -18.55 -6.49
CA PHE A 180 -7.19 -18.19 -5.24
C PHE A 180 -8.15 -17.47 -4.30
N PRO A 181 -7.98 -17.63 -2.98
CA PRO A 181 -8.65 -16.79 -1.99
C PRO A 181 -8.36 -15.32 -2.23
N LEU A 182 -9.38 -14.45 -2.13
CA LEU A 182 -9.24 -13.00 -2.32
C LEU A 182 -9.51 -12.24 -1.04
N VAL A 183 -8.50 -11.52 -0.58
CA VAL A 183 -8.58 -10.58 0.53
C VAL A 183 -8.93 -9.20 -0.01
N ARG A 184 -10.02 -8.61 0.45
CA ARG A 184 -10.36 -7.21 0.16
C ARG A 184 -9.72 -6.32 1.20
N LEU A 185 -9.07 -5.27 0.75
CA LEU A 185 -8.46 -4.24 1.57
C LEU A 185 -9.06 -2.89 1.17
N VAL A 186 -9.59 -2.16 2.13
CA VAL A 186 -9.97 -0.75 1.98
C VAL A 186 -9.06 0.07 2.87
N ALA A 187 -8.52 1.16 2.37
CA ALA A 187 -7.60 2.00 3.10
C ALA A 187 -7.94 3.48 2.98
N LEU A 188 -7.64 4.21 4.04
CA LEU A 188 -7.76 5.66 4.12
C LEU A 188 -6.35 6.26 4.18
N PHE A 189 -6.00 7.08 3.21
CA PHE A 189 -4.70 7.75 3.12
C PHE A 189 -4.83 9.26 3.28
N SER A 190 -3.81 9.89 3.83
CA SER A 190 -3.63 11.34 3.70
C SER A 190 -3.21 11.68 2.27
N LEU A 191 -3.89 12.63 1.62
CA LEU A 191 -3.51 13.07 0.28
C LEU A 191 -2.13 13.78 0.29
N ALA A 192 -1.86 14.55 1.31
CA ALA A 192 -0.65 15.38 1.39
C ALA A 192 0.62 14.57 1.71
N SER A 193 0.57 13.70 2.70
CA SER A 193 1.72 12.88 3.11
C SER A 193 1.77 11.51 2.42
N GLY A 194 0.64 11.03 1.89
CA GLY A 194 0.47 9.63 1.46
C GLY A 194 0.50 8.64 2.62
N ALA A 195 0.45 9.11 3.87
CA ALA A 195 0.39 8.25 5.05
C ALA A 195 -0.90 7.45 5.06
N LEU A 196 -0.82 6.19 5.45
CA LEU A 196 -1.97 5.35 5.72
C LEU A 196 -2.53 5.72 7.10
N LEU A 197 -3.76 6.21 7.14
CA LEU A 197 -4.44 6.63 8.37
C LEU A 197 -5.26 5.51 8.99
N GLY A 198 -5.71 4.56 8.18
CA GLY A 198 -6.43 3.39 8.63
C GLY A 198 -6.72 2.42 7.49
N PHE A 199 -7.07 1.20 7.85
CA PHE A 199 -7.45 0.18 6.88
C PHE A 199 -8.46 -0.81 7.47
N ALA A 200 -9.28 -1.39 6.59
CA ALA A 200 -10.20 -2.47 6.92
C ALA A 200 -10.01 -3.62 5.92
N THR A 201 -10.10 -4.84 6.41
CA THR A 201 -9.94 -6.06 5.62
C THR A 201 -11.18 -6.92 5.70
N GLY A 202 -11.45 -7.64 4.62
CA GLY A 202 -12.55 -8.57 4.59
C GLY A 202 -12.41 -9.58 3.46
N ASN A 203 -13.35 -10.50 3.39
CA ASN A 203 -13.42 -11.42 2.27
C ASN A 203 -13.96 -10.74 1.00
N TYR A 204 -13.80 -11.38 -0.13
CA TYR A 204 -14.24 -10.85 -1.42
C TYR A 204 -15.76 -10.59 -1.50
N LEU A 205 -16.58 -11.27 -0.70
CA LEU A 205 -18.04 -11.12 -0.69
C LEU A 205 -18.51 -9.87 0.08
N GLN A 206 -17.72 -9.38 1.03
CA GLN A 206 -18.03 -8.15 1.74
C GLN A 206 -17.91 -6.95 0.80
N SER A 207 -18.87 -6.04 0.87
CA SER A 207 -18.81 -4.85 0.02
C SER A 207 -17.71 -3.88 0.48
N GLU A 208 -17.11 -3.21 -0.49
CA GLU A 208 -16.10 -2.18 -0.22
C GLU A 208 -16.66 -1.03 0.66
N LEU A 209 -17.94 -0.68 0.47
CA LEU A 209 -18.61 0.34 1.29
C LEU A 209 -18.77 -0.11 2.74
N ALA A 210 -19.07 -1.39 2.99
CA ALA A 210 -19.18 -1.90 4.35
C ALA A 210 -17.84 -1.86 5.09
N LEU A 211 -16.74 -2.18 4.40
CA LEU A 211 -15.40 -2.06 4.97
C LEU A 211 -14.99 -0.59 5.17
N ALA A 212 -15.28 0.27 4.21
CA ALA A 212 -14.98 1.69 4.28
C ALA A 212 -15.72 2.38 5.45
N THR A 213 -16.94 1.94 5.78
CA THR A 213 -17.71 2.51 6.88
C THR A 213 -16.97 2.41 8.22
N GLN A 214 -16.14 1.37 8.41
CA GLN A 214 -15.32 1.21 9.61
C GLN A 214 -14.22 2.29 9.73
N LEU A 215 -13.88 2.96 8.62
CA LEU A 215 -12.83 3.98 8.58
C LEU A 215 -13.36 5.40 8.77
N TRP A 216 -14.67 5.61 8.74
CA TRP A 216 -15.23 6.96 8.88
C TRP A 216 -15.01 7.55 10.27
N ALA A 217 -14.86 6.72 11.31
CA ALA A 217 -14.46 7.17 12.64
C ALA A 217 -13.07 7.85 12.68
N LEU A 218 -12.28 7.72 11.62
CA LEU A 218 -10.98 8.40 11.45
C LEU A 218 -11.09 9.75 10.72
N LEU A 219 -12.32 10.15 10.34
CA LEU A 219 -12.55 11.48 9.80
C LEU A 219 -12.74 12.47 10.96
N GLU A 220 -12.07 13.60 10.84
CA GLU A 220 -12.14 14.68 11.81
C GLU A 220 -13.01 15.84 11.28
N PRO A 221 -13.61 16.66 12.16
CA PRO A 221 -14.33 17.85 11.75
C PRO A 221 -13.48 18.74 10.84
N GLY A 222 -14.04 19.09 9.71
CA GLY A 222 -13.32 19.91 8.71
C GLY A 222 -12.50 19.13 7.69
N ASP A 223 -12.39 17.81 7.77
CA ASP A 223 -11.75 17.01 6.73
C ASP A 223 -12.52 17.01 5.42
N VAL A 224 -11.82 16.72 4.33
CA VAL A 224 -12.43 16.45 3.03
C VAL A 224 -12.09 15.02 2.61
N LEU A 225 -13.10 14.17 2.51
CA LEU A 225 -12.96 12.83 1.94
C LEU A 225 -13.00 12.90 0.42
N LEU A 226 -11.94 12.45 -0.22
CA LEU A 226 -11.84 12.32 -1.67
C LEU A 226 -11.99 10.83 -2.03
N ALA A 227 -12.97 10.50 -2.86
CA ALA A 227 -13.26 9.10 -3.18
C ALA A 227 -13.66 8.91 -4.65
N ASP A 228 -13.78 7.66 -5.07
CA ASP A 228 -14.20 7.32 -6.41
C ASP A 228 -15.73 7.36 -6.58
N ARG A 229 -16.20 6.95 -7.76
CA ARG A 229 -17.64 6.92 -8.10
C ARG A 229 -18.45 6.02 -7.19
N TYR A 230 -17.87 4.92 -6.70
CA TYR A 230 -18.60 3.93 -5.91
C TYR A 230 -19.06 4.49 -4.56
N PHE A 231 -18.32 5.45 -4.03
CA PHE A 231 -18.64 6.17 -2.78
C PHE A 231 -19.67 7.31 -2.98
N GLY A 232 -20.05 7.64 -4.21
CA GLY A 232 -21.00 8.72 -4.53
C GLY A 232 -22.47 8.39 -4.25
N CYS A 233 -22.79 7.66 -3.19
CA CYS A 233 -24.14 7.28 -2.80
C CYS A 233 -24.63 8.06 -1.57
N TYR A 234 -25.96 8.11 -1.36
CA TYR A 234 -26.59 8.85 -0.29
C TYR A 234 -26.04 8.49 1.10
N ARG A 235 -25.90 7.17 1.36
CA ARG A 235 -25.38 6.65 2.64
C ARG A 235 -24.01 7.24 2.98
N VAL A 236 -23.07 7.22 2.04
CA VAL A 236 -21.70 7.72 2.30
C VAL A 236 -21.70 9.21 2.56
N LEU A 237 -22.45 10.00 1.74
CA LEU A 237 -22.58 11.44 1.95
C LEU A 237 -23.14 11.74 3.35
N ALA A 238 -24.19 11.03 3.77
CA ALA A 238 -24.80 11.24 5.08
C ALA A 238 -23.86 10.88 6.24
N LEU A 239 -23.13 9.75 6.13
CA LEU A 239 -22.20 9.31 7.17
C LEU A 239 -20.99 10.26 7.29
N VAL A 240 -20.44 10.72 6.15
CA VAL A 240 -19.32 11.66 6.16
C VAL A 240 -19.73 13.01 6.76
N LEU A 241 -20.92 13.52 6.40
CA LEU A 241 -21.46 14.72 7.01
C LEU A 241 -21.70 14.53 8.52
N GLY A 242 -22.11 13.34 8.96
CA GLY A 242 -22.25 13.01 10.38
C GLY A 242 -20.94 13.09 11.15
N CYS A 243 -19.81 12.91 10.49
CA CYS A 243 -18.46 13.14 11.04
C CYS A 243 -18.03 14.62 10.97
N GLN A 244 -18.92 15.55 10.59
CA GLN A 244 -18.60 16.97 10.33
C GLN A 244 -17.49 17.15 9.26
N ALA A 245 -17.35 16.18 8.37
CA ALA A 245 -16.44 16.20 7.24
C ALA A 245 -17.21 16.37 5.92
N ASP A 246 -16.50 16.74 4.87
CA ASP A 246 -17.06 16.91 3.54
C ASP A 246 -16.61 15.80 2.57
N LEU A 247 -17.40 15.55 1.53
CA LEU A 247 -17.11 14.57 0.49
C LEU A 247 -16.94 15.25 -0.87
N VAL A 248 -15.90 14.81 -1.59
CA VAL A 248 -15.73 15.08 -3.02
C VAL A 248 -15.57 13.75 -3.74
N CYS A 249 -16.52 13.38 -4.56
CA CYS A 249 -16.44 12.15 -5.35
C CYS A 249 -17.12 12.31 -6.72
N ARG A 250 -16.86 11.36 -7.61
CA ARG A 250 -17.57 11.32 -8.89
C ARG A 250 -19.00 10.83 -8.67
N LEU A 251 -19.95 11.45 -9.35
CA LEU A 251 -21.35 11.07 -9.28
C LEU A 251 -21.53 9.58 -9.63
N HIS A 252 -22.26 8.83 -8.79
CA HIS A 252 -22.52 7.43 -9.00
C HIS A 252 -23.21 7.15 -10.33
N ALA A 253 -22.91 6.02 -10.98
CA ALA A 253 -23.40 5.71 -12.33
C ALA A 253 -24.92 5.60 -12.42
N SER A 254 -25.59 5.18 -11.33
CA SER A 254 -27.05 5.06 -11.26
C SER A 254 -27.78 6.41 -11.20
N ARG A 255 -27.06 7.51 -10.91
CA ARG A 255 -27.65 8.86 -10.82
C ARG A 255 -27.40 9.66 -12.09
N ARG A 256 -28.47 10.20 -12.65
CA ARG A 256 -28.39 11.14 -13.76
C ARG A 256 -28.13 12.56 -13.23
N ALA A 257 -27.16 13.24 -13.82
CA ALA A 257 -26.90 14.63 -13.52
C ALA A 257 -27.78 15.50 -14.42
N ASP A 258 -28.79 16.13 -13.82
CA ASP A 258 -29.63 17.11 -14.52
C ASP A 258 -29.33 18.51 -13.99
N PHE A 259 -28.78 19.36 -14.86
CA PHE A 259 -28.39 20.71 -14.54
C PHE A 259 -29.51 21.75 -14.83
N ARG A 260 -30.71 21.32 -15.21
CA ARG A 260 -31.90 22.20 -15.37
C ARG A 260 -32.53 22.52 -14.01
N TYR A 261 -32.40 21.59 -13.05
CA TYR A 261 -32.99 21.71 -11.71
C TYR A 261 -31.95 22.12 -10.67
N GLY A 262 -32.46 22.66 -9.55
CA GLY A 262 -31.68 23.07 -8.40
C GLY A 262 -31.26 24.55 -8.43
N LYS A 263 -30.69 25.02 -7.32
CA LYS A 263 -30.21 26.39 -7.21
C LYS A 263 -28.99 26.60 -8.12
N TRP A 264 -29.09 27.57 -9.02
CA TRP A 264 -28.03 27.93 -9.96
C TRP A 264 -26.79 28.47 -9.21
N ARG A 265 -25.62 27.98 -9.55
CA ARG A 265 -24.32 28.42 -9.04
C ARG A 265 -23.34 28.75 -10.17
N GLY A 266 -23.65 28.28 -11.38
CA GLY A 266 -22.86 28.47 -12.59
C GLY A 266 -23.39 27.60 -13.73
N SER A 267 -22.82 27.70 -14.94
CA SER A 267 -23.28 27.01 -16.15
C SER A 267 -23.46 25.49 -15.95
N LEU A 268 -22.47 24.80 -15.31
CA LEU A 268 -22.50 23.38 -15.02
C LEU A 268 -22.26 23.13 -13.52
N ASP A 269 -22.89 23.96 -12.70
CA ASP A 269 -22.77 23.97 -11.24
C ASP A 269 -24.16 24.21 -10.63
N ARG A 270 -24.66 23.24 -9.88
CA ARG A 270 -25.99 23.27 -9.27
C ARG A 270 -25.93 22.76 -7.84
N GLN A 271 -26.66 23.43 -6.98
CA GLN A 271 -26.95 22.95 -5.63
C GLN A 271 -28.32 22.28 -5.65
N LEU A 272 -28.37 21.05 -5.16
CA LEU A 272 -29.57 20.20 -5.16
C LEU A 272 -29.85 19.68 -3.76
N ILE A 273 -31.12 19.38 -3.51
CA ILE A 273 -31.54 18.64 -2.32
C ILE A 273 -31.79 17.20 -2.75
N TRP A 274 -31.07 16.27 -2.12
CA TRP A 274 -31.30 14.86 -2.31
C TRP A 274 -32.14 14.31 -1.16
N THR A 275 -33.23 13.66 -1.48
CA THR A 275 -34.07 12.94 -0.51
C THR A 275 -33.49 11.54 -0.27
N ARG A 276 -33.56 11.09 0.97
CA ARG A 276 -33.17 9.73 1.36
C ARG A 276 -34.00 8.72 0.57
N PRO A 277 -33.37 7.74 -0.13
CA PRO A 277 -34.09 6.68 -0.81
C PRO A 277 -34.99 5.89 0.14
N LYS A 278 -36.18 5.49 -0.34
CA LYS A 278 -37.11 4.67 0.45
C LYS A 278 -36.55 3.27 0.75
N GLN A 279 -35.80 2.72 -0.20
CA GLN A 279 -35.21 1.37 -0.06
C GLN A 279 -34.00 1.43 0.86
N VAL A 280 -34.00 0.58 1.88
CA VAL A 280 -32.86 0.38 2.79
C VAL A 280 -31.74 -0.33 2.03
N PRO A 281 -30.52 0.21 2.01
CA PRO A 281 -29.38 -0.45 1.39
C PRO A 281 -29.00 -1.75 2.10
N THR A 282 -28.54 -2.74 1.35
CA THR A 282 -28.03 -4.00 1.91
C THR A 282 -26.94 -3.73 2.95
N GLY A 283 -27.03 -4.40 4.10
CA GLY A 283 -26.05 -4.29 5.18
C GLY A 283 -26.29 -3.13 6.16
N LEU A 284 -27.49 -2.54 6.13
CA LEU A 284 -28.00 -1.63 7.18
C LEU A 284 -29.34 -2.14 7.71
N SER A 285 -29.59 -1.90 8.98
CA SER A 285 -30.91 -2.04 9.57
C SER A 285 -31.80 -0.86 9.16
N SER A 286 -33.12 -1.06 9.25
CA SER A 286 -34.08 0.02 9.01
C SER A 286 -33.91 1.18 10.00
N LEU A 287 -33.50 0.91 11.23
CA LEU A 287 -33.24 1.92 12.24
C LEU A 287 -32.03 2.77 11.89
N GLU A 288 -30.91 2.15 11.55
CA GLU A 288 -29.69 2.86 11.11
C GLU A 288 -29.97 3.72 9.87
N TRP A 289 -30.78 3.20 8.92
CA TRP A 289 -31.15 3.95 7.73
C TRP A 289 -32.02 5.16 8.07
N LEU A 290 -33.01 4.99 8.96
CA LEU A 290 -33.90 6.06 9.39
C LEU A 290 -33.19 7.11 10.25
N ALA A 291 -32.14 6.75 10.95
CA ALA A 291 -31.31 7.69 11.72
C ALA A 291 -30.51 8.66 10.83
N LEU A 292 -30.29 8.34 9.54
CA LEU A 292 -29.66 9.28 8.62
C LEU A 292 -30.64 10.43 8.27
N PRO A 293 -30.11 11.63 7.92
CA PRO A 293 -30.93 12.77 7.53
C PRO A 293 -31.96 12.40 6.46
N ALA A 294 -33.16 12.98 6.50
CA ALA A 294 -34.18 12.76 5.47
C ALA A 294 -33.80 13.42 4.12
N THR A 295 -33.04 14.50 4.18
CA THR A 295 -32.55 15.22 3.02
C THR A 295 -31.09 15.63 3.19
N LEU A 296 -30.36 15.73 2.09
CA LEU A 296 -28.99 16.24 2.03
C LEU A 296 -28.88 17.33 0.97
N THR A 297 -28.26 18.44 1.32
CA THR A 297 -27.88 19.44 0.34
C THR A 297 -26.54 19.05 -0.30
N VAL A 298 -26.53 18.89 -1.59
CA VAL A 298 -25.33 18.53 -2.38
C VAL A 298 -25.09 19.50 -3.52
N ARG A 299 -23.87 19.61 -3.95
CA ARG A 299 -23.49 20.39 -5.12
C ARG A 299 -23.01 19.46 -6.23
N LEU A 300 -23.59 19.58 -7.43
CA LEU A 300 -23.17 18.90 -8.64
C LEU A 300 -22.35 19.85 -9.49
N VAL A 301 -21.14 19.40 -9.84
CA VAL A 301 -20.23 20.18 -10.66
C VAL A 301 -19.78 19.33 -11.85
N ARG A 302 -19.83 19.89 -13.06
CA ARG A 302 -19.35 19.22 -14.27
C ARG A 302 -18.26 20.03 -14.94
N PHE A 303 -17.19 19.38 -15.31
CA PHE A 303 -16.08 19.99 -16.05
C PHE A 303 -15.56 19.05 -17.15
N ARG A 304 -14.83 19.64 -18.10
CA ARG A 304 -14.13 18.89 -19.14
C ARG A 304 -12.70 18.60 -18.69
N VAL A 305 -12.24 17.40 -19.04
CA VAL A 305 -10.82 17.02 -18.94
C VAL A 305 -10.25 17.09 -20.37
N SER A 306 -9.37 18.05 -20.61
CA SER A 306 -8.76 18.28 -21.92
C SER A 306 -7.37 17.67 -22.06
N GLU A 307 -6.83 17.08 -21.00
CA GLU A 307 -5.48 16.50 -20.99
C GLU A 307 -5.41 15.24 -21.85
N LYS A 308 -4.35 15.15 -22.68
CA LYS A 308 -4.04 13.96 -23.47
C LYS A 308 -3.85 12.75 -22.55
N GLY A 309 -4.36 11.60 -22.94
CA GLY A 309 -4.28 10.35 -22.15
C GLY A 309 -5.50 10.05 -21.27
N PHE A 310 -6.36 11.00 -20.98
CA PHE A 310 -7.59 10.76 -20.24
C PHE A 310 -8.72 10.32 -21.17
N ARG A 311 -9.32 9.14 -20.88
CA ARG A 311 -10.50 8.62 -21.61
C ARG A 311 -11.74 9.45 -21.37
N THR A 312 -11.90 9.97 -20.15
CA THR A 312 -13.09 10.65 -19.71
C THR A 312 -12.99 12.13 -20.03
N ARG A 313 -13.69 12.54 -21.05
CA ARG A 313 -13.73 13.96 -21.46
C ARG A 313 -14.62 14.84 -20.58
N ARG A 314 -15.62 14.25 -19.90
CA ARG A 314 -16.54 14.96 -19.00
C ARG A 314 -16.60 14.24 -17.66
N VAL A 315 -16.36 14.98 -16.58
CA VAL A 315 -16.47 14.48 -15.20
C VAL A 315 -17.58 15.26 -14.51
N THR A 316 -18.49 14.54 -13.86
CA THR A 316 -19.46 15.14 -12.95
C THR A 316 -19.12 14.70 -11.54
N LEU A 317 -18.86 15.66 -10.66
CA LEU A 317 -18.66 15.45 -9.23
C LEU A 317 -19.94 15.70 -8.46
N VAL A 318 -20.08 15.01 -7.35
CA VAL A 318 -20.99 15.37 -6.26
C VAL A 318 -20.13 15.72 -5.04
N THR A 319 -20.51 16.79 -4.35
CA THR A 319 -19.80 17.26 -3.16
C THR A 319 -20.76 17.91 -2.17
N THR A 320 -20.37 17.90 -0.91
CA THR A 320 -21.04 18.63 0.18
C THR A 320 -20.48 20.04 0.38
N LEU A 321 -19.41 20.40 -0.34
CA LEU A 321 -18.78 21.73 -0.32
C LEU A 321 -19.61 22.72 -1.12
N LEU A 322 -20.46 23.49 -0.44
CA LEU A 322 -21.47 24.33 -1.06
C LEU A 322 -20.98 25.75 -1.45
N ASP A 323 -19.94 26.24 -0.76
CA ASP A 323 -19.37 27.55 -1.03
C ASP A 323 -18.59 27.57 -2.35
N THR A 324 -19.10 28.32 -3.32
CA THR A 324 -18.52 28.39 -4.67
C THR A 324 -17.30 29.31 -4.76
N GLN A 325 -17.18 30.28 -3.86
CA GLN A 325 -16.03 31.17 -3.81
C GLN A 325 -14.83 30.47 -3.17
N LYS A 326 -15.04 29.84 -2.04
CA LYS A 326 -13.99 29.07 -1.36
C LYS A 326 -13.59 27.82 -2.12
N TYR A 327 -14.54 27.16 -2.79
CA TYR A 327 -14.33 25.91 -3.53
C TYR A 327 -14.78 26.05 -5.01
N PRO A 328 -14.06 26.83 -5.83
CA PRO A 328 -14.41 27.01 -7.24
C PRO A 328 -14.27 25.68 -8.01
N VAL A 329 -14.97 25.59 -9.15
CA VAL A 329 -14.96 24.39 -10.02
C VAL A 329 -13.55 23.94 -10.40
N SER A 330 -12.67 24.89 -10.67
CA SER A 330 -11.26 24.63 -10.99
C SER A 330 -10.51 23.95 -9.85
N ALA A 331 -10.70 24.39 -8.61
CA ALA A 331 -10.09 23.80 -7.42
C ALA A 331 -10.62 22.38 -7.18
N LEU A 332 -11.95 22.15 -7.31
CA LEU A 332 -12.54 20.81 -7.19
C LEU A 332 -12.04 19.87 -8.30
N ALA A 333 -11.89 20.36 -9.53
CA ALA A 333 -11.36 19.59 -10.65
C ALA A 333 -9.87 19.22 -10.43
N ALA A 334 -9.06 20.15 -9.93
CA ALA A 334 -7.66 19.92 -9.59
C ALA A 334 -7.52 18.91 -8.42
N LEU A 335 -8.37 19.04 -7.39
CA LEU A 335 -8.40 18.10 -6.28
C LEU A 335 -8.77 16.70 -6.76
N TYR A 336 -9.84 16.56 -7.53
CA TYR A 336 -10.30 15.25 -7.99
C TYR A 336 -9.26 14.53 -8.87
N ARG A 337 -8.45 15.25 -9.62
CA ARG A 337 -7.33 14.65 -10.37
C ARG A 337 -6.29 14.01 -9.45
N LYS A 338 -6.07 14.57 -8.26
CA LYS A 338 -5.15 14.00 -7.27
C LYS A 338 -5.64 12.68 -6.66
N ARG A 339 -6.93 12.33 -6.81
CA ARG A 339 -7.46 11.02 -6.36
C ARG A 339 -6.63 9.84 -6.86
N TRP A 340 -6.07 9.96 -8.08
CA TRP A 340 -5.22 8.91 -8.65
C TRP A 340 -3.99 8.55 -7.79
N GLN A 341 -3.60 9.40 -6.86
CA GLN A 341 -2.45 9.14 -5.99
C GLN A 341 -2.68 7.92 -5.08
N VAL A 342 -3.92 7.61 -4.69
CA VAL A 342 -4.22 6.41 -3.91
C VAL A 342 -3.93 5.13 -4.69
N GLU A 343 -4.23 5.12 -5.99
CA GLU A 343 -3.90 3.98 -6.86
C GLU A 343 -2.38 3.79 -6.98
N LEU A 344 -1.61 4.89 -6.96
CA LEU A 344 -0.14 4.83 -6.89
C LEU A 344 0.34 4.28 -5.55
N SER A 345 -0.28 4.66 -4.43
CA SER A 345 0.03 4.12 -3.11
C SER A 345 -0.20 2.61 -3.04
N PHE A 346 -1.35 2.13 -3.51
CA PHE A 346 -1.59 0.69 -3.61
C PHE A 346 -0.60 -0.02 -4.55
N ARG A 347 -0.25 0.59 -5.67
CA ARG A 347 0.76 0.02 -6.58
C ARG A 347 2.13 -0.06 -5.91
N GLN A 348 2.54 0.95 -5.14
CA GLN A 348 3.78 0.92 -4.37
C GLN A 348 3.82 -0.25 -3.39
N ILE A 349 2.73 -0.44 -2.62
CA ILE A 349 2.61 -1.53 -1.66
C ILE A 349 2.59 -2.89 -2.39
N LYS A 350 1.80 -3.03 -3.43
CA LYS A 350 1.65 -4.28 -4.18
C LYS A 350 2.91 -4.68 -4.94
N THR A 351 3.55 -3.72 -5.60
CA THR A 351 4.66 -4.01 -6.53
C THR A 351 6.02 -3.87 -5.85
N ALA A 352 6.27 -2.73 -5.18
CA ALA A 352 7.60 -2.50 -4.58
C ALA A 352 7.82 -3.32 -3.30
N LEU A 353 6.75 -3.60 -2.54
CA LEU A 353 6.80 -4.46 -1.35
C LEU A 353 6.23 -5.87 -1.60
N ALA A 354 5.89 -6.22 -2.85
CA ALA A 354 5.40 -7.53 -3.27
C ALA A 354 4.14 -8.04 -2.53
N MET A 355 3.24 -7.15 -2.09
CA MET A 355 2.02 -7.51 -1.37
C MET A 355 0.90 -8.03 -2.29
N GLU A 356 1.06 -8.06 -3.60
CA GLU A 356 -0.01 -8.50 -4.53
C GLU A 356 -0.46 -9.94 -4.27
N HIS A 357 0.50 -10.79 -3.85
CA HIS A 357 0.24 -12.16 -3.42
C HIS A 357 0.80 -12.41 -2.03
N LEU A 358 -0.09 -12.70 -1.09
CA LEU A 358 0.26 -13.02 0.30
C LEU A 358 0.61 -14.51 0.41
N ALA A 359 1.89 -14.84 0.31
CA ALA A 359 2.42 -16.20 0.36
C ALA A 359 2.41 -16.80 1.79
N VAL A 360 1.23 -16.79 2.43
CA VAL A 360 1.01 -17.30 3.79
C VAL A 360 -0.19 -18.23 3.87
N ARG A 361 -0.10 -19.26 4.69
CA ARG A 361 -0.99 -20.44 4.66
C ARG A 361 -2.19 -20.39 5.61
N SER A 362 -2.31 -19.34 6.43
CA SER A 362 -3.40 -19.21 7.39
C SER A 362 -3.97 -17.80 7.45
N PRO A 363 -5.26 -17.62 7.73
CA PRO A 363 -5.90 -16.31 7.87
C PRO A 363 -5.21 -15.40 8.89
N ALA A 364 -4.83 -15.94 10.05
CA ALA A 364 -4.14 -15.18 11.08
C ALA A 364 -2.77 -14.66 10.61
N MET A 365 -2.09 -15.38 9.71
CA MET A 365 -0.84 -14.91 9.09
C MET A 365 -1.10 -13.91 7.95
N ILE A 366 -2.25 -13.99 7.27
CA ILE A 366 -2.66 -12.97 6.29
C ILE A 366 -2.75 -11.60 6.97
N ASP A 367 -3.45 -11.50 8.11
CA ASP A 367 -3.60 -10.25 8.85
C ASP A 367 -2.25 -9.67 9.29
N ARG A 368 -1.36 -10.52 9.82
CA ARG A 368 -0.01 -10.10 10.25
C ARG A 368 0.87 -9.70 9.08
N SER A 369 0.84 -10.46 8.00
CA SER A 369 1.62 -10.16 6.81
C SER A 369 1.16 -8.84 6.19
N LEU A 370 -0.15 -8.64 6.09
CA LEU A 370 -0.74 -7.41 5.60
C LEU A 370 -0.35 -6.21 6.48
N ALA A 371 -0.53 -6.32 7.79
CA ALA A 371 -0.15 -5.26 8.73
C ALA A 371 1.35 -4.91 8.62
N MET A 372 2.23 -5.89 8.51
CA MET A 372 3.67 -5.64 8.33
C MET A 372 4.01 -4.97 7.00
N HIS A 373 3.34 -5.32 5.89
CA HIS A 373 3.52 -4.61 4.61
C HIS A 373 3.07 -3.15 4.70
N LEU A 374 1.94 -2.90 5.34
CA LEU A 374 1.42 -1.55 5.54
C LEU A 374 2.33 -0.72 6.44
N LEU A 375 2.90 -1.33 7.49
CA LEU A 375 3.89 -0.67 8.33
C LEU A 375 5.20 -0.39 7.58
N ALA A 376 5.70 -1.34 6.79
CA ALA A 376 6.86 -1.12 5.93
C ALA A 376 6.64 0.03 4.96
N TYR A 377 5.45 0.11 4.35
CA TYR A 377 5.06 1.25 3.51
C TYR A 377 5.13 2.58 4.29
N GLN A 378 4.57 2.63 5.50
CA GLN A 378 4.58 3.82 6.36
C GLN A 378 6.00 4.30 6.69
N LEU A 379 6.89 3.38 7.05
CA LEU A 379 8.27 3.69 7.40
C LEU A 379 9.05 4.27 6.20
N ILE A 380 8.87 3.69 5.02
CA ILE A 380 9.48 4.23 3.80
C ILE A 380 8.88 5.61 3.45
N ARG A 381 7.56 5.80 3.61
CA ARG A 381 6.91 7.11 3.42
C ARG A 381 7.45 8.14 4.40
N GLY A 382 7.77 7.74 5.63
CA GLY A 382 8.41 8.60 6.63
C GLY A 382 9.75 9.14 6.15
N LEU A 383 10.65 8.29 5.67
CA LEU A 383 11.93 8.70 5.09
C LEU A 383 11.76 9.62 3.89
N MET A 384 10.81 9.31 2.99
CA MET A 384 10.51 10.16 1.84
C MET A 384 9.99 11.54 2.27
N GLN A 385 9.13 11.61 3.30
CA GLN A 385 8.62 12.88 3.81
C GLN A 385 9.72 13.70 4.46
N GLU A 386 10.60 13.09 5.23
CA GLU A 386 11.77 13.79 5.80
C GLU A 386 12.69 14.33 4.70
N ALA A 387 12.97 13.52 3.67
CA ALA A 387 13.75 13.97 2.51
C ALA A 387 13.07 15.14 1.79
N ALA A 388 11.74 15.04 1.58
CA ALA A 388 10.95 16.08 0.92
C ALA A 388 11.00 17.41 1.68
N LEU A 389 10.87 17.36 3.01
CA LEU A 389 10.89 18.55 3.87
C LEU A 389 12.30 19.13 4.00
N SER A 390 13.33 18.29 4.11
CA SER A 390 14.73 18.75 4.27
C SER A 390 15.29 19.40 3.00
N TRP A 391 14.80 19.03 1.82
CA TRP A 391 15.34 19.48 0.53
C TRP A 391 14.32 20.24 -0.32
N ASP A 392 13.18 20.63 0.26
CA ASP A 392 12.05 21.33 -0.41
C ASP A 392 11.66 20.71 -1.76
N VAL A 393 11.54 19.40 -1.78
CA VAL A 393 11.13 18.62 -2.97
C VAL A 393 9.68 18.17 -2.80
N PRO A 394 8.82 18.28 -3.83
CA PRO A 394 7.48 17.72 -3.76
C PRO A 394 7.52 16.21 -3.49
N LEU A 395 6.82 15.78 -2.43
CA LEU A 395 6.84 14.38 -1.96
C LEU A 395 6.38 13.38 -3.04
N GLU A 396 5.45 13.79 -3.89
CA GLU A 396 4.95 12.98 -5.00
C GLU A 396 5.98 12.77 -6.12
N ARG A 397 7.07 13.55 -6.13
CA ARG A 397 8.17 13.42 -7.10
C ARG A 397 9.23 12.41 -6.66
N ILE A 398 9.30 12.07 -5.38
CA ILE A 398 10.31 11.13 -4.86
C ILE A 398 9.92 9.70 -5.23
N SER A 399 10.90 8.91 -5.68
CA SER A 399 10.75 7.52 -6.08
C SER A 399 10.57 6.62 -4.85
N PHE A 400 9.40 5.97 -4.70
CA PHE A 400 9.18 5.01 -3.61
C PHE A 400 10.09 3.77 -3.74
N LYS A 401 10.26 3.26 -4.98
CA LYS A 401 11.16 2.11 -5.21
C LYS A 401 12.61 2.49 -4.92
N GLY A 402 13.04 3.68 -5.34
CA GLY A 402 14.37 4.18 -5.00
C GLY A 402 14.58 4.36 -3.50
N ALA A 403 13.53 4.78 -2.77
CA ALA A 403 13.59 4.87 -1.32
C ALA A 403 13.73 3.49 -0.65
N VAL A 404 13.02 2.46 -1.13
CA VAL A 404 13.20 1.07 -0.66
C VAL A 404 14.63 0.60 -0.92
N ASP A 405 15.16 0.81 -2.13
CA ASP A 405 16.51 0.39 -2.51
C ASP A 405 17.59 1.14 -1.69
N ALA A 406 17.43 2.45 -1.54
CA ALA A 406 18.34 3.25 -0.70
C ALA A 406 18.32 2.80 0.77
N THR A 407 17.15 2.46 1.32
CA THR A 407 17.03 1.92 2.68
C THR A 407 17.83 0.62 2.85
N GLN A 408 17.83 -0.26 1.84
CA GLN A 408 18.60 -1.49 1.89
C GLN A 408 20.13 -1.23 1.86
N HIS A 409 20.57 -0.28 1.05
CA HIS A 409 22.01 0.00 0.86
C HIS A 409 22.60 0.88 1.97
N PHE A 410 21.95 2.00 2.31
CA PHE A 410 22.41 2.90 3.36
C PHE A 410 22.23 2.34 4.77
N GLY A 411 21.21 1.52 4.95
CA GLY A 411 21.07 0.75 6.18
C GLY A 411 22.37 0.00 6.52
N GLN A 412 23.11 -0.48 5.52
CA GLN A 412 24.41 -1.17 5.74
C GLN A 412 25.56 -0.24 6.17
N ALA A 413 25.47 1.03 5.92
CA ALA A 413 26.52 2.00 6.25
C ALA A 413 26.38 2.59 7.66
N LEU A 414 25.14 2.82 8.13
CA LEU A 414 24.85 3.44 9.41
C LEU A 414 25.51 2.75 10.63
N PRO A 415 25.44 1.41 10.80
CA PRO A 415 26.07 0.74 11.93
C PRO A 415 27.60 0.70 11.86
N ARG A 416 28.19 1.01 10.72
CA ARG A 416 29.64 1.09 10.53
C ARG A 416 30.21 2.46 10.91
N ALA A 417 29.33 3.42 11.16
CA ALA A 417 29.73 4.75 11.59
C ALA A 417 30.47 4.69 12.92
N ARG A 418 31.67 5.24 12.95
CA ARG A 418 32.56 5.23 14.12
C ARG A 418 32.23 6.33 15.15
N SER A 419 31.38 7.28 14.77
CA SER A 419 30.98 8.40 15.63
C SER A 419 29.54 8.82 15.37
N GLN A 420 28.93 9.49 16.35
CA GLN A 420 27.60 10.08 16.19
C GLN A 420 27.55 11.11 15.05
N ARG A 421 28.61 11.90 14.87
CA ARG A 421 28.72 12.85 13.74
C ARG A 421 28.66 12.12 12.39
N GLN A 422 29.35 11.01 12.24
CA GLN A 422 29.34 10.20 11.01
C GLN A 422 27.96 9.57 10.76
N ARG A 423 27.23 9.15 11.81
CA ARG A 423 25.85 8.65 11.69
C ARG A 423 24.90 9.73 11.18
N VAL A 424 24.95 10.91 11.77
CA VAL A 424 24.15 12.06 11.33
C VAL A 424 24.44 12.41 9.87
N GLN A 425 25.74 12.41 9.48
CA GLN A 425 26.12 12.68 8.10
C GLN A 425 25.58 11.61 7.13
N LEU A 426 25.72 10.32 7.44
CA LEU A 426 25.20 9.23 6.61
C LEU A 426 23.67 9.29 6.49
N TYR A 427 22.96 9.65 7.56
CA TYR A 427 21.53 9.84 7.51
C TYR A 427 21.13 11.03 6.61
N ALA A 428 21.83 12.16 6.73
CA ALA A 428 21.64 13.32 5.86
C ALA A 428 21.92 12.99 4.39
N ASP A 429 22.97 12.20 4.11
CA ASP A 429 23.29 11.72 2.77
C ASP A 429 22.20 10.79 2.21
N LEU A 430 21.62 9.91 3.04
CA LEU A 430 20.46 9.10 2.66
C LEU A 430 19.30 10.00 2.23
N LEU A 431 18.91 10.97 3.07
CA LEU A 431 17.81 11.87 2.75
C LEU A 431 18.07 12.68 1.47
N ARG A 432 19.31 13.13 1.26
CA ARG A 432 19.74 13.84 0.03
C ARG A 432 19.56 12.96 -1.21
N ILE A 433 19.96 11.69 -1.14
CA ILE A 433 19.81 10.75 -2.25
C ILE A 433 18.34 10.48 -2.54
N LEU A 434 17.51 10.32 -1.51
CA LEU A 434 16.07 10.18 -1.70
C LEU A 434 15.46 11.40 -2.41
N ALA A 435 15.84 12.61 -2.00
CA ALA A 435 15.37 13.85 -2.61
C ALA A 435 15.83 14.02 -4.06
N ALA A 436 17.00 13.48 -4.42
CA ALA A 436 17.56 13.50 -5.78
C ALA A 436 16.91 12.48 -6.71
N ASP A 437 16.42 11.32 -6.20
CA ASP A 437 15.78 10.27 -7.01
C ASP A 437 14.33 10.64 -7.35
N LYS A 438 14.20 11.60 -8.27
CA LYS A 438 12.91 12.14 -8.71
C LYS A 438 12.32 11.32 -9.84
N LEU A 439 11.02 11.04 -9.73
CA LEU A 439 10.24 10.48 -10.81
C LEU A 439 10.27 11.43 -12.03
N PRO A 440 10.51 10.92 -13.25
CA PRO A 440 10.55 11.76 -14.45
C PRO A 440 9.20 12.40 -14.74
N GLU A 441 9.19 13.66 -15.12
CA GLU A 441 8.02 14.30 -15.68
C GLU A 441 7.75 13.75 -17.08
N ARG A 442 6.51 13.39 -17.34
CA ARG A 442 6.08 12.86 -18.64
C ARG A 442 4.85 13.61 -19.14
N PRO A 443 5.01 14.90 -19.45
CA PRO A 443 3.89 15.71 -19.92
C PRO A 443 3.36 15.15 -21.23
N GLY A 444 2.04 15.11 -21.40
CA GLY A 444 1.40 14.64 -22.63
C GLY A 444 1.54 13.13 -22.91
N ARG A 445 1.99 12.30 -21.95
CA ARG A 445 2.09 10.87 -22.12
C ARG A 445 0.72 10.26 -22.42
N HIS A 446 0.62 9.63 -23.57
CA HIS A 446 -0.52 8.83 -23.98
C HIS A 446 -0.08 7.39 -24.18
N GLU A 447 -0.58 6.49 -23.32
CA GLU A 447 -0.35 5.05 -23.49
C GLU A 447 -1.66 4.38 -23.91
N PRO A 448 -1.65 3.69 -25.08
CA PRO A 448 -2.78 2.88 -25.45
C PRO A 448 -2.96 1.75 -24.43
N ARG A 449 -4.21 1.49 -24.01
CA ARG A 449 -4.54 0.38 -23.11
C ARG A 449 -4.50 -0.95 -23.87
N ALA A 450 -3.32 -1.33 -24.32
CA ALA A 450 -3.06 -2.63 -24.93
C ALA A 450 -2.19 -3.47 -24.00
N VAL A 451 -2.54 -4.73 -23.86
CA VAL A 451 -1.76 -5.69 -23.08
C VAL A 451 -1.14 -6.68 -24.05
N LYS A 452 0.18 -6.71 -24.11
CA LYS A 452 0.89 -7.77 -24.82
C LYS A 452 0.76 -9.07 -24.03
N ARG A 453 -0.10 -9.98 -24.47
CA ARG A 453 -0.25 -11.30 -23.85
C ARG A 453 0.93 -12.17 -24.22
N ARG A 454 1.61 -12.72 -23.22
CA ARG A 454 2.53 -13.85 -23.43
C ARG A 454 1.72 -15.14 -23.32
N LEU A 455 2.00 -16.10 -24.20
CA LEU A 455 1.49 -17.45 -24.07
C LEU A 455 2.02 -18.02 -22.74
N LYS A 456 1.10 -18.52 -21.90
CA LYS A 456 1.47 -19.22 -20.67
C LYS A 456 1.97 -20.61 -21.03
N ALA A 457 3.04 -21.07 -20.37
CA ALA A 457 3.61 -22.40 -20.58
C ALA A 457 2.62 -23.51 -20.21
N TYR A 458 1.79 -23.27 -19.22
CA TYR A 458 0.84 -24.24 -18.68
C TYR A 458 -0.62 -23.85 -18.98
N PRO A 459 -1.52 -24.83 -19.18
CA PRO A 459 -2.94 -24.56 -19.32
C PRO A 459 -3.51 -23.97 -18.04
N ARG A 460 -4.63 -23.24 -18.17
CA ARG A 460 -5.37 -22.76 -17.01
C ARG A 460 -6.07 -23.94 -16.33
N LEU A 461 -6.05 -23.97 -15.01
CA LEU A 461 -6.87 -24.89 -14.24
C LEU A 461 -8.35 -24.56 -14.47
N ASN A 462 -9.13 -25.54 -14.96
CA ASN A 462 -10.55 -25.42 -15.28
C ASN A 462 -11.44 -26.37 -14.48
N CYS A 463 -10.83 -27.21 -13.66
CA CYS A 463 -11.45 -28.11 -12.70
C CYS A 463 -10.56 -28.25 -11.48
N GLU A 464 -11.02 -28.91 -10.43
CA GLU A 464 -10.21 -29.21 -9.25
C GLU A 464 -8.87 -29.86 -9.64
N ARG A 465 -7.77 -29.44 -9.01
CA ARG A 465 -6.41 -29.91 -9.30
C ARG A 465 -6.30 -31.45 -9.31
N LYS A 466 -7.00 -32.14 -8.41
CA LYS A 466 -7.01 -33.61 -8.33
C LYS A 466 -7.64 -34.29 -9.57
N LYS A 467 -8.55 -33.58 -10.24
CA LYS A 467 -9.24 -34.05 -11.45
C LYS A 467 -8.60 -33.54 -12.74
N PHE A 468 -7.62 -32.61 -12.61
CA PHE A 468 -6.98 -32.02 -13.77
C PHE A 468 -5.99 -32.97 -14.41
N ARG A 469 -6.22 -33.29 -15.69
CA ARG A 469 -5.27 -34.04 -16.51
C ARG A 469 -4.33 -33.06 -17.20
N GLU A 470 -3.06 -33.14 -16.88
CA GLU A 470 -2.04 -32.29 -17.49
C GLU A 470 -1.89 -32.64 -18.96
N VAL A 471 -2.00 -31.62 -19.82
CA VAL A 471 -1.67 -31.75 -21.24
C VAL A 471 -0.20 -31.42 -21.40
N PRO A 472 0.64 -32.30 -22.01
CA PRO A 472 2.05 -32.04 -22.21
C PRO A 472 2.27 -30.68 -22.85
N HIS A 473 2.97 -29.78 -22.17
CA HIS A 473 3.15 -28.39 -22.62
C HIS A 473 4.14 -28.27 -23.80
N ARG A 474 5.01 -29.24 -23.95
CA ARG A 474 6.05 -29.25 -24.99
C ARG A 474 5.53 -29.51 -26.41
N ASN A 475 4.30 -29.51 -26.73
CA ASN A 475 3.81 -29.59 -28.09
C ASN A 475 2.31 -29.39 -28.20
N ARG A 476 1.77 -28.29 -27.69
CA ARG A 476 0.35 -27.97 -27.84
C ARG A 476 -0.13 -28.03 -29.30
N ARG A 477 0.72 -27.72 -30.29
CA ARG A 477 0.42 -27.82 -31.72
C ARG A 477 0.49 -29.26 -32.23
N LEU A 478 1.41 -30.07 -31.69
CA LEU A 478 1.55 -31.48 -32.05
C LEU A 478 0.50 -32.36 -31.38
N SER A 479 0.07 -32.05 -30.14
CA SER A 479 -1.01 -32.81 -29.49
C SER A 479 -2.38 -32.58 -30.17
N ALA A 480 -2.64 -31.36 -30.69
CA ALA A 480 -3.82 -31.11 -31.50
C ALA A 480 -3.75 -31.85 -32.86
N ARG A 481 -2.55 -31.93 -33.48
CA ARG A 481 -2.31 -32.72 -34.70
C ARG A 481 -2.30 -34.23 -34.43
N ALA A 482 -1.79 -34.70 -33.29
CA ALA A 482 -1.85 -36.11 -32.89
C ALA A 482 -3.28 -36.54 -32.61
N LYS A 483 -4.08 -35.76 -31.90
CA LYS A 483 -5.54 -36.04 -31.74
C LYS A 483 -6.29 -36.03 -33.05
N ALA A 484 -5.93 -35.14 -34.00
CA ALA A 484 -6.53 -35.13 -35.34
C ALA A 484 -6.09 -36.33 -36.20
N ARG A 485 -4.93 -36.96 -35.93
CA ARG A 485 -4.48 -38.21 -36.57
C ARG A 485 -5.13 -39.44 -35.93
N GLU A 486 -5.24 -39.49 -34.59
CA GLU A 486 -5.98 -40.56 -33.89
C GLU A 486 -7.45 -40.62 -34.33
N ASN A 487 -8.10 -39.46 -34.46
CA ASN A 487 -9.49 -39.40 -34.96
C ASN A 487 -9.64 -39.69 -36.47
N ARG A 488 -8.56 -39.69 -37.24
CA ARG A 488 -8.56 -40.09 -38.68
C ARG A 488 -8.12 -41.53 -38.93
N GLY A 489 -7.63 -42.21 -37.89
CA GLY A 489 -7.21 -43.62 -37.99
C GLY A 489 -8.21 -44.61 -37.44
N THR A 490 -9.43 -44.18 -37.11
CA THR A 490 -10.51 -45.02 -36.64
C THR A 490 -11.70 -44.87 -37.62
N ILE A 491 -11.43 -45.12 -38.91
CA ILE A 491 -12.44 -45.46 -39.93
C ILE A 491 -11.93 -46.67 -40.67
#